data_96731a2f31ee673015e78d5637723006
#
_entry.id   96731a2f31ee673015e78d5637723006
#
_cell.length_a   1.000
_cell.length_b   1.000
_cell.length_c   1.000
_cell.angle_alpha   90.00
_cell.angle_beta   90.00
_cell.angle_gamma   90.00
#
_symmetry.space_group_name_H-M   'P 1'
#
loop_
_entity.id
_entity.type
_entity.pdbx_description
1 polymer ?
#
loop_
_entity_poly.entity_id
_entity_poly.type
_entity_poly.pdbx_seq_one_letter_code
_entity_poly.pdbx_strand_id
1 'polypeptide(L)'
;MPSSPHKPLMVRRASDLLSCWVGATEQNIARAFEEARKDDAVLLIDEADSFLQDRRGAGHSWEVTQVNEVLTQMENFEGVFIATTNLIKTLDQAALRRFDMKLLFKPLTARQSRELFLRHAATLGIADTLNNPRLKARGFLTRCRLSRNRQGF
;
A
#
# COMPACT_ATOMS: atom_id res chain seq x y z
N MET A 1 -26.86 2.33 -20.76
CA MET A 1 -25.44 2.10 -20.45
C MET A 1 -25.41 1.16 -19.28
N PRO A 2 -24.72 0.01 -19.34
CA PRO A 2 -24.60 -0.84 -18.19
C PRO A 2 -23.78 -0.07 -17.13
N SER A 3 -24.37 0.13 -15.97
CA SER A 3 -23.66 0.65 -14.80
C SER A 3 -22.53 -0.34 -14.47
N SER A 4 -21.28 0.12 -14.55
CA SER A 4 -20.16 -0.68 -14.08
C SER A 4 -20.43 -1.08 -12.63
N PRO A 5 -20.46 -2.35 -12.28
CA PRO A 5 -20.65 -2.76 -10.90
C PRO A 5 -19.49 -2.18 -10.09
N HIS A 6 -19.78 -1.21 -9.23
CA HIS A 6 -18.80 -0.70 -8.29
C HIS A 6 -18.59 -1.78 -7.22
N LYS A 7 -17.52 -2.56 -7.36
CA LYS A 7 -17.14 -3.51 -6.32
C LYS A 7 -16.69 -2.74 -5.07
N PRO A 8 -17.16 -3.12 -3.88
CA PRO A 8 -16.70 -2.50 -2.65
C PRO A 8 -15.19 -2.72 -2.46
N LEU A 9 -14.53 -1.78 -1.80
CA LEU A 9 -13.11 -1.90 -1.44
C LEU A 9 -13.00 -2.30 0.02
N MET A 10 -12.45 -3.46 0.27
CA MET A 10 -12.10 -3.95 1.60
C MET A 10 -10.62 -3.69 1.86
N VAL A 11 -10.32 -2.84 2.84
CA VAL A 11 -8.94 -2.51 3.22
C VAL A 11 -8.60 -3.21 4.53
N ARG A 12 -7.46 -3.88 4.57
CA ARG A 12 -6.85 -4.47 5.75
C ARG A 12 -5.40 -4.01 5.86
N ARG A 13 -4.93 -3.72 7.06
CA ARG A 13 -3.50 -3.55 7.29
C ARG A 13 -2.89 -4.88 7.68
N ALA A 14 -1.66 -5.11 7.25
CA ALA A 14 -0.94 -6.31 7.65
C ALA A 14 -0.86 -6.44 9.17
N SER A 15 -0.65 -5.32 9.89
CA SER A 15 -0.65 -5.29 11.36
C SER A 15 -1.93 -5.80 12.02
N ASP A 16 -3.09 -5.61 11.37
CA ASP A 16 -4.39 -6.01 11.92
C ASP A 16 -4.63 -7.53 11.74
N LEU A 17 -3.89 -8.15 10.84
CA LEU A 17 -3.95 -9.59 10.56
C LEU A 17 -2.94 -10.38 11.39
N LEU A 18 -1.83 -9.75 11.84
CA LEU A 18 -0.81 -10.38 12.65
C LEU A 18 -1.33 -10.73 14.05
N SER A 19 -0.90 -11.85 14.56
CA SER A 19 -1.22 -12.32 15.91
C SER A 19 0.00 -12.93 16.57
N CYS A 20 0.12 -12.80 17.88
CA CYS A 20 1.14 -13.48 18.68
C CYS A 20 0.84 -14.96 18.90
N TRP A 21 -0.37 -15.42 18.58
CA TRP A 21 -0.78 -16.81 18.74
C TRP A 21 -0.48 -17.61 17.48
N VAL A 22 0.08 -18.81 17.65
CA VAL A 22 0.40 -19.71 16.54
C VAL A 22 -0.87 -20.08 15.76
N GLY A 23 -0.81 -19.93 14.44
CA GLY A 23 -1.92 -20.25 13.53
C GLY A 23 -3.01 -19.18 13.44
N ALA A 24 -3.03 -18.16 14.33
CA ALA A 24 -4.06 -17.15 14.29
C ALA A 24 -3.85 -16.14 13.14
N THR A 25 -2.61 -15.85 12.78
CA THR A 25 -2.29 -15.00 11.62
C THR A 25 -2.80 -15.63 10.33
N GLU A 26 -2.53 -16.91 10.11
CA GLU A 26 -2.99 -17.67 8.94
C GLU A 26 -4.52 -17.69 8.86
N GLN A 27 -5.18 -17.89 9.99
CA GLN A 27 -6.65 -17.83 10.06
C GLN A 27 -7.20 -16.43 9.76
N ASN A 28 -6.56 -15.37 10.23
CA ASN A 28 -6.96 -14.00 9.95
C ASN A 28 -6.79 -13.66 8.46
N ILE A 29 -5.70 -14.13 7.85
CA ILE A 29 -5.45 -13.98 6.42
C ILE A 29 -6.56 -14.70 5.62
N ALA A 30 -6.78 -15.99 5.91
CA ALA A 30 -7.81 -16.78 5.22
C ALA A 30 -9.20 -16.14 5.35
N ARG A 31 -9.54 -15.63 6.55
CA ARG A 31 -10.80 -14.94 6.80
C ARG A 31 -10.94 -13.66 5.97
N ALA A 32 -9.88 -12.86 5.84
CA ALA A 32 -9.91 -11.63 5.03
C ALA A 32 -10.20 -11.92 3.56
N PHE A 33 -9.61 -12.97 2.99
CA PHE A 33 -9.90 -13.40 1.62
C PHE A 33 -11.32 -13.97 1.48
N GLU A 34 -11.81 -14.71 2.47
CA GLU A 34 -13.16 -15.27 2.46
C GLU A 34 -14.23 -14.17 2.56
N GLU A 35 -14.04 -13.17 3.44
CA GLU A 35 -14.91 -12.00 3.54
C GLU A 35 -14.95 -11.24 2.21
N ALA A 36 -13.79 -11.00 1.59
CA ALA A 36 -13.71 -10.31 0.31
C ALA A 36 -14.42 -11.09 -0.82
N ARG A 37 -14.30 -12.43 -0.82
CA ARG A 37 -15.00 -13.30 -1.77
C ARG A 37 -16.50 -13.25 -1.58
N LYS A 38 -16.98 -13.33 -0.34
CA LYS A 38 -18.40 -13.29 0.00
C LYS A 38 -19.07 -11.97 -0.39
N ASP A 39 -18.36 -10.86 -0.22
CA ASP A 39 -18.86 -9.52 -0.49
C ASP A 39 -18.60 -9.05 -1.94
N ASP A 40 -18.02 -9.92 -2.79
CA ASP A 40 -17.54 -9.58 -4.15
C ASP A 40 -16.68 -8.30 -4.15
N ALA A 41 -15.83 -8.15 -3.15
CA ALA A 41 -15.03 -6.97 -2.88
C ALA A 41 -13.64 -7.04 -3.52
N VAL A 42 -13.06 -5.86 -3.78
CA VAL A 42 -11.62 -5.72 -4.01
C VAL A 42 -10.91 -5.78 -2.66
N LEU A 43 -10.02 -6.74 -2.46
CA LEU A 43 -9.22 -6.85 -1.24
C LEU A 43 -7.91 -6.08 -1.38
N LEU A 44 -7.68 -5.10 -0.51
CA LEU A 44 -6.42 -4.39 -0.40
C LEU A 44 -5.75 -4.72 0.94
N ILE A 45 -4.53 -5.24 0.90
CA ILE A 45 -3.69 -5.41 2.08
C ILE A 45 -2.56 -4.37 2.02
N ASP A 46 -2.57 -3.47 3.00
CA ASP A 46 -1.55 -2.42 3.15
C ASP A 46 -0.37 -2.93 3.98
N GLU A 47 0.86 -2.54 3.59
CA GLU A 47 2.10 -2.96 4.22
C GLU A 47 2.31 -4.49 4.20
N ALA A 48 1.98 -5.13 3.06
CA ALA A 48 2.02 -6.57 2.89
C ALA A 48 3.44 -7.18 2.99
N ASP A 49 4.48 -6.37 3.05
CA ASP A 49 5.85 -6.83 3.31
C ASP A 49 5.98 -7.62 4.61
N SER A 50 5.14 -7.35 5.62
CA SER A 50 5.10 -8.13 6.86
C SER A 50 4.78 -9.62 6.66
N PHE A 51 4.08 -9.99 5.57
CA PHE A 51 3.73 -11.38 5.24
C PHE A 51 4.50 -11.93 4.04
N LEU A 52 5.01 -11.07 3.17
CA LEU A 52 5.57 -11.46 1.87
C LEU A 52 7.09 -11.33 1.83
N GLN A 53 7.77 -11.34 2.98
CA GLN A 53 9.23 -11.30 3.03
C GLN A 53 9.88 -12.54 2.45
N ASP A 54 11.10 -12.39 1.94
CA ASP A 54 11.90 -13.48 1.39
C ASP A 54 12.21 -14.51 2.48
N ARG A 55 11.72 -15.73 2.27
CA ARG A 55 11.86 -16.87 3.19
C ARG A 55 13.31 -17.33 3.41
N ARG A 56 14.24 -16.96 2.52
CA ARG A 56 15.65 -17.35 2.63
C ARG A 56 16.34 -16.73 3.83
N GLY A 57 15.78 -15.65 4.39
CA GLY A 57 16.25 -14.99 5.61
C GLY A 57 15.37 -15.28 6.83
N ALA A 58 14.35 -16.13 6.71
CA ALA A 58 13.42 -16.44 7.79
C ALA A 58 14.15 -17.07 8.98
N GLY A 59 14.06 -16.43 10.14
CA GLY A 59 14.63 -16.94 11.41
C GLY A 59 13.74 -18.01 12.07
N HIS A 60 12.47 -18.07 11.67
CA HIS A 60 11.48 -18.94 12.29
C HIS A 60 10.57 -19.61 11.26
N SER A 61 10.16 -20.84 11.56
CA SER A 61 9.29 -21.65 10.68
C SER A 61 7.91 -21.03 10.45
N TRP A 62 7.37 -20.28 11.41
CA TRP A 62 6.07 -19.63 11.31
C TRP A 62 6.04 -18.51 10.25
N GLU A 63 7.16 -17.82 10.01
CA GLU A 63 7.28 -16.82 8.94
C GLU A 63 7.05 -17.48 7.55
N VAL A 64 7.60 -18.68 7.36
CA VAL A 64 7.40 -19.47 6.13
C VAL A 64 5.95 -19.87 5.97
N THR A 65 5.27 -20.23 7.05
CA THR A 65 3.87 -20.67 7.04
C THR A 65 2.95 -19.53 6.65
N GLN A 66 3.17 -18.31 7.18
CA GLN A 66 2.39 -17.12 6.84
C GLN A 66 2.52 -16.76 5.35
N VAL A 67 3.74 -16.74 4.82
CA VAL A 67 3.96 -16.50 3.38
C VAL A 67 3.21 -17.53 2.53
N ASN A 68 3.31 -18.82 2.89
CA ASN A 68 2.62 -19.88 2.15
C ASN A 68 1.11 -19.71 2.19
N GLU A 69 0.53 -19.32 3.33
CA GLU A 69 -0.91 -19.09 3.44
C GLU A 69 -1.35 -17.97 2.50
N VAL A 70 -0.67 -16.80 2.52
CA VAL A 70 -1.00 -15.70 1.60
C VAL A 70 -0.91 -16.17 0.14
N LEU A 71 0.14 -16.91 -0.23
CA LEU A 71 0.31 -17.42 -1.59
C LEU A 71 -0.82 -18.37 -2.00
N THR A 72 -1.25 -19.24 -1.09
CA THR A 72 -2.37 -20.16 -1.33
C THR A 72 -3.68 -19.43 -1.52
N GLN A 73 -3.94 -18.42 -0.66
CA GLN A 73 -5.15 -17.61 -0.79
C GLN A 73 -5.16 -16.79 -2.08
N MET A 74 -4.02 -16.21 -2.49
CA MET A 74 -3.90 -15.48 -3.75
C MET A 74 -4.21 -16.36 -4.97
N GLU A 75 -3.74 -17.61 -4.98
CA GLU A 75 -3.99 -18.56 -6.08
C GLU A 75 -5.46 -18.96 -6.21
N ASN A 76 -6.17 -19.02 -5.08
CA ASN A 76 -7.57 -19.45 -5.03
C ASN A 76 -8.56 -18.27 -5.06
N PHE A 77 -8.08 -17.03 -5.12
CA PHE A 77 -8.94 -15.85 -5.08
C PHE A 77 -9.27 -15.36 -6.49
N GLU A 78 -10.52 -15.51 -6.90
CA GLU A 78 -11.01 -15.08 -8.21
C GLU A 78 -11.30 -13.57 -8.29
N GLY A 79 -11.19 -12.85 -7.18
CA GLY A 79 -11.40 -11.41 -7.08
C GLY A 79 -10.16 -10.58 -7.41
N VAL A 80 -10.27 -9.28 -7.22
CA VAL A 80 -9.13 -8.37 -7.36
C VAL A 80 -8.42 -8.25 -6.01
N PHE A 81 -7.16 -8.67 -5.97
CA PHE A 81 -6.27 -8.53 -4.81
C PHE A 81 -5.20 -7.47 -5.07
N ILE A 82 -5.05 -6.54 -4.14
CA ILE A 82 -4.07 -5.47 -4.18
C ILE A 82 -3.20 -5.55 -2.93
N ALA A 83 -1.89 -5.53 -3.10
CA ALA A 83 -0.94 -5.43 -2.00
C ALA A 83 -0.07 -4.18 -2.17
N THR A 84 0.14 -3.43 -1.09
CA THR A 84 1.10 -2.32 -1.07
C THR A 84 2.33 -2.70 -0.26
N THR A 85 3.47 -2.16 -0.63
CA THR A 85 4.73 -2.36 0.10
C THR A 85 5.67 -1.18 -0.12
N ASN A 86 6.45 -0.89 0.90
CA ASN A 86 7.58 0.05 0.82
C ASN A 86 8.91 -0.69 0.57
N LEU A 87 8.93 -2.01 0.67
CA LEU A 87 10.13 -2.86 0.69
C LEU A 87 10.14 -3.90 -0.45
N ILE A 88 9.88 -3.48 -1.69
CA ILE A 88 9.76 -4.39 -2.83
C ILE A 88 10.99 -5.31 -3.03
N LYS A 89 12.17 -4.86 -2.61
CA LYS A 89 13.42 -5.63 -2.74
C LYS A 89 13.51 -6.83 -1.78
N THR A 90 12.78 -6.79 -0.68
CA THR A 90 12.79 -7.84 0.35
C THR A 90 11.64 -8.82 0.20
N LEU A 91 10.77 -8.60 -0.79
CA LEU A 91 9.64 -9.51 -1.04
C LEU A 91 10.08 -10.83 -1.61
N ASP A 92 9.37 -11.88 -1.22
CA ASP A 92 9.55 -13.23 -1.75
C ASP A 92 9.30 -13.27 -3.27
N GLN A 93 10.22 -13.86 -4.01
CA GLN A 93 10.14 -13.94 -5.47
C GLN A 93 8.95 -14.78 -5.96
N ALA A 94 8.53 -15.78 -5.19
CA ALA A 94 7.35 -16.57 -5.53
C ALA A 94 6.08 -15.74 -5.39
N ALA A 95 5.99 -14.86 -4.38
CA ALA A 95 4.91 -13.90 -4.24
C ALA A 95 4.89 -12.93 -5.42
N LEU A 96 6.03 -12.34 -5.74
CA LEU A 96 6.10 -11.37 -6.86
C LEU A 96 5.68 -11.95 -8.21
N ARG A 97 5.91 -13.24 -8.44
CA ARG A 97 5.51 -13.90 -9.71
C ARG A 97 4.00 -14.09 -9.85
N ARG A 98 3.25 -14.10 -8.74
CA ARG A 98 1.80 -14.27 -8.72
C ARG A 98 1.01 -12.99 -8.98
N PHE A 99 1.66 -11.85 -8.88
CA PHE A 99 1.02 -10.58 -9.24
C PHE A 99 1.10 -10.35 -10.75
N ASP A 100 -0.06 -10.22 -11.39
CA ASP A 100 -0.18 -9.91 -12.82
C ASP A 100 0.34 -8.50 -13.14
N MET A 101 0.12 -7.57 -12.23
CA MET A 101 0.52 -6.18 -12.40
C MET A 101 1.37 -5.68 -11.22
N LYS A 102 2.45 -4.99 -11.54
CA LYS A 102 3.35 -4.37 -10.58
C LYS A 102 3.50 -2.89 -10.90
N LEU A 103 3.04 -2.03 -9.98
CA LEU A 103 3.08 -0.58 -10.15
C LEU A 103 4.12 0.02 -9.19
N LEU A 104 5.06 0.77 -9.73
CA LEU A 104 6.04 1.49 -8.96
C LEU A 104 5.67 2.98 -8.88
N PHE A 105 5.30 3.42 -7.67
CA PHE A 105 5.07 4.83 -7.39
C PHE A 105 6.39 5.53 -7.12
N LYS A 106 6.73 6.49 -7.98
CA LYS A 106 7.90 7.36 -7.79
C LYS A 106 7.51 8.62 -7.02
N PRO A 107 8.45 9.26 -6.29
CA PRO A 107 8.21 10.56 -5.71
C PRO A 107 7.74 11.56 -6.77
N LEU A 108 6.85 12.45 -6.38
CA LEU A 108 6.36 13.51 -7.26
C LEU A 108 7.50 14.41 -7.70
N THR A 109 7.48 14.81 -8.95
CA THR A 109 8.35 15.88 -9.44
C THR A 109 7.99 17.22 -8.76
N ALA A 110 8.90 18.18 -8.74
CA ALA A 110 8.65 19.49 -8.15
C ALA A 110 7.40 20.18 -8.74
N ARG A 111 7.15 20.00 -10.03
CA ARG A 111 5.95 20.51 -10.71
C ARG A 111 4.69 19.84 -10.20
N GLN A 112 4.66 18.52 -10.12
CA GLN A 112 3.52 17.75 -9.62
C GLN A 112 3.23 18.04 -8.14
N SER A 113 4.28 18.11 -7.30
CA SER A 113 4.15 18.48 -5.89
C SER A 113 3.51 19.85 -5.72
N ARG A 114 3.95 20.84 -6.53
CA ARG A 114 3.39 22.17 -6.49
C ARG A 114 1.92 22.18 -6.93
N GLU A 115 1.60 21.47 -8.00
CA GLU A 115 0.23 21.39 -8.51
C GLU A 115 -0.71 20.75 -7.48
N LEU A 116 -0.31 19.62 -6.89
CA LEU A 116 -1.08 18.93 -5.85
C LEU A 116 -1.29 19.82 -4.63
N PHE A 117 -0.23 20.52 -4.19
CA PHE A 117 -0.31 21.46 -3.08
C PHE A 117 -1.31 22.60 -3.35
N LEU A 118 -1.27 23.21 -4.55
CA LEU A 118 -2.19 24.27 -4.92
C LEU A 118 -3.65 23.78 -4.99
N ARG A 119 -3.89 22.58 -5.49
CA ARG A 119 -5.23 21.96 -5.48
C ARG A 119 -5.76 21.80 -4.06
N HIS A 120 -4.96 21.24 -3.15
CA HIS A 120 -5.37 21.11 -1.75
C HIS A 120 -5.56 22.46 -1.05
N ALA A 121 -4.69 23.41 -1.30
CA ALA A 121 -4.84 24.77 -0.76
C ALA A 121 -6.14 25.44 -1.24
N ALA A 122 -6.52 25.22 -2.50
CA ALA A 122 -7.80 25.72 -3.04
C ALA A 122 -9.00 25.07 -2.33
N THR A 123 -8.95 23.74 -2.09
CA THR A 123 -10.01 23.03 -1.36
C THR A 123 -10.17 23.53 0.08
N LEU A 124 -9.07 23.96 0.70
CA LEU A 124 -9.07 24.53 2.06
C LEU A 124 -9.37 26.03 2.10
N GLY A 125 -9.62 26.68 0.94
CA GLY A 125 -9.90 28.11 0.84
C GLY A 125 -8.71 29.04 1.10
N ILE A 126 -7.46 28.51 1.10
CA ILE A 126 -6.24 29.27 1.36
C ILE A 126 -5.42 29.59 0.10
N ALA A 127 -5.96 29.31 -1.07
CA ALA A 127 -5.26 29.50 -2.35
C ALA A 127 -4.86 30.96 -2.59
N ASP A 128 -5.73 31.92 -2.23
CA ASP A 128 -5.46 33.37 -2.39
C ASP A 128 -4.33 33.84 -1.47
N THR A 129 -4.22 33.29 -0.28
CA THR A 129 -3.13 33.56 0.66
C THR A 129 -1.78 33.17 0.09
N LEU A 130 -1.71 32.09 -0.68
CA LEU A 130 -0.48 31.59 -1.31
C LEU A 130 -0.04 32.43 -2.53
N ASN A 131 -0.96 33.16 -3.14
CA ASN A 131 -0.65 34.07 -4.22
C ASN A 131 -0.08 35.43 -3.73
N ASN A 132 -0.03 35.64 -2.41
CA ASN A 132 0.51 36.87 -1.83
C ASN A 132 1.99 37.05 -2.24
N PRO A 133 2.37 38.20 -2.86
CA PRO A 133 3.73 38.46 -3.32
C PRO A 133 4.78 38.38 -2.21
N ARG A 134 4.40 38.68 -0.96
CA ARG A 134 5.30 38.61 0.21
C ARG A 134 5.70 37.21 0.58
N LEU A 135 4.86 36.20 0.31
CA LEU A 135 5.17 34.80 0.54
C LEU A 135 6.04 34.22 -0.59
N LYS A 136 5.86 34.71 -1.82
CA LYS A 136 6.72 34.37 -2.96
C LYS A 136 8.15 34.90 -2.77
N ALA A 137 8.29 36.11 -2.25
CA ALA A 137 9.59 36.76 -2.02
C ALA A 137 10.42 36.07 -0.91
N ARG A 138 9.80 35.42 0.06
CA ARG A 138 10.48 34.72 1.16
C ARG A 138 10.94 33.29 0.85
N GLY A 139 10.80 32.84 -0.38
CA GLY A 139 11.23 31.48 -0.77
C GLY A 139 10.52 30.34 -0.03
N PHE A 140 9.38 30.61 0.59
CA PHE A 140 8.62 29.63 1.39
C PHE A 140 8.16 28.43 0.53
N LEU A 141 7.86 28.67 -0.74
CA LEU A 141 7.45 27.63 -1.69
C LEU A 141 8.63 26.84 -2.28
N THR A 142 9.86 27.34 -2.14
CA THR A 142 11.06 26.64 -2.61
C THR A 142 11.70 25.75 -1.54
N ARG A 143 11.28 25.88 -0.28
CA ARG A 143 11.78 25.09 0.86
C ARG A 143 10.77 24.13 1.45
N CYS A 144 9.75 23.73 0.74
CA CYS A 144 9.04 22.51 1.10
C CYS A 144 9.97 21.33 0.80
N ARG A 145 11.04 21.21 1.61
CA ARG A 145 11.79 19.97 1.75
C ARG A 145 10.84 18.98 2.38
N LEU A 146 10.21 18.15 1.56
CA LEU A 146 9.82 16.83 2.02
C LEU A 146 11.05 16.27 2.74
N SER A 147 10.92 16.00 4.04
CA SER A 147 11.97 15.37 4.80
C SER A 147 12.40 14.12 4.03
N ARG A 148 13.54 14.20 3.35
CA ARG A 148 14.21 13.02 2.84
C ARG A 148 14.54 12.19 4.07
N ASN A 149 13.81 11.12 4.25
CA ASN A 149 14.26 10.05 5.10
C ASN A 149 15.58 9.58 4.47
N ARG A 150 16.71 10.08 5.03
CA ARG A 150 18.04 9.56 4.75
C ARG A 150 18.13 8.23 5.46
N GLN A 151 17.63 7.19 4.82
CA GLN A 151 18.18 5.87 5.07
C GLN A 151 18.99 5.52 3.84
N GLY A 152 20.29 5.50 4.07
CA GLY A 152 21.31 5.25 3.08
C GLY A 152 21.15 3.87 2.45
N PHE A 153 21.53 3.85 1.20
CA PHE A 153 21.96 2.66 0.49
C PHE A 153 23.44 2.44 0.77
#